data_6e9ea7f60b888f6da7be68a4ba8fb295
#
_entry.id   6e9ea7f60b888f6da7be68a4ba8fb295
#
_cell.length_a   1.000
_cell.length_b   1.000
_cell.length_c   1.000
_cell.angle_alpha   90.00
_cell.angle_beta   90.00
_cell.angle_gamma   90.00
#
_symmetry.space_group_name_H-M   'P 1'
#
loop_
_entity.id
_entity.type
_entity.pdbx_description
1 polymer ?
#
loop_
_entity_poly.entity_id
_entity_poly.type
_entity_poly.pdbx_seq_one_letter_code
_entity_poly.pdbx_strand_id
1 'polypeptide(L)'
;DFADLYDYGISLPIKVLPKKLEKQIYSSVLKDLGIKRKIKKEAIDKERALHIQGVRQVLVDSDAEAQAIAIEYEKRMLKAGYIDYQGIIILSTKILQEHEYVRKCISAKYPWLVIDEYQDLGKPLHEMVMSLFTKTDIKIFAVGDPDQSIYGFSGAIPNYLIELYEREDTISVELKNNYRSNQGIIDGSETVLNLPRHYRAMTRGEEQAEYRFISCNNGLEDQFDFFIKKIIPECIDKEIPLEEIAVLLSNNNECKNLGVKCIEYNIPYYISKHNFERTDFVKWLEECSVWVNDSEKASFDDIYQYWETVILQHQNIKYKSENDRLKMKHELLCILHGSIKLKDRLKEWLNYMLSELGIQTLLVNSEILPDEWENLESLLEEVAEDKYS
;
A
#
# COMPACT_ATOMS: atom_id res chain seq x y z
N ASP A 1 -5.61 -9.94 -19.40
CA ASP A 1 -5.50 -10.99 -20.42
C ASP A 1 -6.73 -11.90 -20.45
N PHE A 2 -7.16 -12.48 -19.31
CA PHE A 2 -8.34 -13.35 -19.30
C PHE A 2 -9.67 -12.59 -19.37
N ALA A 3 -9.72 -11.35 -18.94
CA ALA A 3 -10.94 -10.53 -19.04
C ALA A 3 -11.34 -10.26 -20.50
N ASP A 4 -10.40 -10.31 -21.43
CA ASP A 4 -10.64 -10.16 -22.86
C ASP A 4 -11.37 -11.37 -23.47
N LEU A 5 -11.30 -12.53 -22.80
CA LEU A 5 -11.92 -13.78 -23.26
C LEU A 5 -13.38 -13.91 -22.85
N TYR A 6 -13.82 -13.10 -21.88
CA TYR A 6 -15.14 -13.20 -21.27
C TYR A 6 -15.80 -11.83 -21.17
N ASP A 7 -17.10 -11.78 -21.45
CA ASP A 7 -17.86 -10.54 -21.40
C ASP A 7 -18.28 -10.21 -19.96
N TYR A 8 -17.54 -9.31 -19.33
CA TYR A 8 -17.86 -8.73 -18.02
C TYR A 8 -18.38 -7.29 -18.12
N GLY A 9 -18.80 -6.85 -19.30
CA GLY A 9 -19.31 -5.50 -19.53
C GLY A 9 -18.22 -4.42 -19.49
N ILE A 10 -16.97 -4.79 -19.77
CA ILE A 10 -15.80 -3.89 -19.72
C ILE A 10 -15.45 -3.47 -21.13
N SER A 11 -15.29 -2.17 -21.35
CA SER A 11 -14.75 -1.65 -22.61
C SER A 11 -13.23 -1.83 -22.64
N LEU A 12 -12.72 -2.42 -23.71
CA LEU A 12 -11.29 -2.69 -23.90
C LEU A 12 -10.61 -1.58 -24.70
N PRO A 13 -9.31 -1.29 -24.46
CA PRO A 13 -8.43 -1.87 -23.43
C PRO A 13 -8.78 -1.38 -22.02
N ILE A 14 -8.56 -2.25 -21.02
CA ILE A 14 -8.79 -1.90 -19.61
C ILE A 14 -7.68 -0.97 -19.14
N LYS A 15 -8.05 0.12 -18.46
CA LYS A 15 -7.11 1.09 -17.88
C LYS A 15 -7.36 1.21 -16.37
N VAL A 16 -6.31 1.51 -15.62
CA VAL A 16 -6.46 1.83 -14.19
C VAL A 16 -7.17 3.18 -14.06
N LEU A 17 -8.13 3.25 -13.14
CA LEU A 17 -8.94 4.44 -12.92
C LEU A 17 -8.13 5.54 -12.21
N PRO A 18 -7.88 6.71 -12.85
CA PRO A 18 -7.20 7.84 -12.23
C PRO A 18 -8.04 8.43 -11.07
N LYS A 19 -7.38 8.87 -9.98
CA LYS A 19 -8.04 9.47 -8.79
C LYS A 19 -8.96 10.64 -9.15
N LYS A 20 -8.59 11.47 -10.12
CA LYS A 20 -9.40 12.60 -10.59
C LYS A 20 -10.71 12.11 -11.24
N LEU A 21 -10.62 11.12 -12.13
CA LEU A 21 -11.79 10.55 -12.80
C LEU A 21 -12.67 9.76 -11.83
N GLU A 22 -12.06 9.07 -10.86
CA GLU A 22 -12.75 8.42 -9.75
C GLU A 22 -13.68 9.39 -9.02
N LYS A 23 -13.14 10.55 -8.60
CA LYS A 23 -13.93 11.61 -7.93
C LYS A 23 -15.05 12.14 -8.83
N GLN A 24 -14.81 12.26 -10.14
CA GLN A 24 -15.82 12.72 -11.09
C GLN A 24 -16.96 11.70 -11.26
N ILE A 25 -16.63 10.43 -11.47
CA ILE A 25 -17.62 9.34 -11.58
C ILE A 25 -18.44 9.28 -10.30
N TYR A 26 -17.79 9.27 -9.13
CA TYR A 26 -18.45 9.22 -7.85
C TYR A 26 -19.43 10.41 -7.65
N SER A 27 -18.97 11.63 -7.91
CA SER A 27 -19.81 12.82 -7.80
C SER A 27 -21.01 12.82 -8.75
N SER A 28 -20.80 12.32 -9.98
CA SER A 28 -21.86 12.16 -10.97
C SER A 28 -22.90 11.10 -10.53
N VAL A 29 -22.46 9.99 -9.95
CA VAL A 29 -23.33 8.95 -9.41
C VAL A 29 -24.20 9.49 -8.28
N LEU A 30 -23.61 10.20 -7.31
CA LEU A 30 -24.35 10.82 -6.21
C LEU A 30 -25.42 11.79 -6.70
N LYS A 31 -25.06 12.63 -7.68
CA LYS A 31 -25.99 13.60 -8.29
C LYS A 31 -27.17 12.93 -8.95
N ASP A 32 -26.93 11.90 -9.77
CA ASP A 32 -27.98 11.23 -10.55
C ASP A 32 -28.89 10.37 -9.67
N LEU A 33 -28.35 9.80 -8.58
CA LEU A 33 -29.15 9.08 -7.58
C LEU A 33 -29.86 10.02 -6.58
N GLY A 34 -29.58 11.33 -6.61
CA GLY A 34 -30.17 12.31 -5.70
C GLY A 34 -29.70 12.17 -4.26
N ILE A 35 -28.58 11.49 -4.02
CA ILE A 35 -28.02 11.22 -2.69
C ILE A 35 -27.23 12.44 -2.22
N LYS A 36 -27.69 13.06 -1.13
CA LYS A 36 -27.03 14.24 -0.53
C LYS A 36 -26.06 13.89 0.59
N ARG A 37 -26.18 12.69 1.16
CA ARG A 37 -25.31 12.21 2.23
C ARG A 37 -23.93 11.85 1.64
N LYS A 38 -22.87 12.30 2.33
CA LYS A 38 -21.51 11.86 1.98
C LYS A 38 -21.28 10.44 2.50
N ILE A 39 -21.15 9.49 1.60
CA ILE A 39 -20.83 8.09 1.93
C ILE A 39 -19.35 7.90 1.67
N LYS A 40 -18.65 7.30 2.62
CA LYS A 40 -17.23 7.00 2.47
C LYS A 40 -17.02 5.89 1.43
N LYS A 41 -15.91 5.95 0.71
CA LYS A 41 -15.58 4.96 -0.34
C LYS A 41 -15.49 3.55 0.23
N GLU A 42 -14.95 3.39 1.43
CA GLU A 42 -14.81 2.10 2.10
C GLU A 42 -16.17 1.39 2.29
N ALA A 43 -17.24 2.14 2.55
CA ALA A 43 -18.58 1.58 2.64
C ALA A 43 -19.09 1.10 1.27
N ILE A 44 -18.78 1.83 0.20
CA ILE A 44 -19.14 1.46 -1.17
C ILE A 44 -18.36 0.22 -1.62
N ASP A 45 -17.06 0.18 -1.34
CA ASP A 45 -16.22 -0.96 -1.68
C ASP A 45 -16.63 -2.22 -0.91
N LYS A 46 -17.09 -2.07 0.33
CA LYS A 46 -17.70 -3.17 1.11
C LYS A 46 -18.95 -3.71 0.42
N GLU A 47 -19.86 -2.85 -0.03
CA GLU A 47 -21.06 -3.28 -0.77
C GLU A 47 -20.68 -3.96 -2.09
N ARG A 48 -19.71 -3.45 -2.84
CA ARG A 48 -19.20 -4.11 -4.07
C ARG A 48 -18.67 -5.51 -3.78
N ALA A 49 -17.95 -5.70 -2.68
CA ALA A 49 -17.43 -7.00 -2.26
C ALA A 49 -18.53 -8.00 -1.88
N LEU A 50 -19.67 -7.56 -1.36
CA LEU A 50 -20.79 -8.42 -1.00
C LEU A 50 -21.47 -9.09 -2.20
N HIS A 51 -21.36 -8.52 -3.41
CA HIS A 51 -21.91 -9.10 -4.63
C HIS A 51 -21.14 -10.29 -5.22
N ILE A 52 -19.98 -10.64 -4.64
CA ILE A 52 -19.23 -11.83 -5.02
C ILE A 52 -19.98 -13.06 -4.51
N GLN A 53 -20.16 -14.07 -5.39
CA GLN A 53 -20.71 -15.36 -4.99
C GLN A 53 -19.79 -16.02 -3.97
N GLY A 54 -20.35 -16.50 -2.86
CA GLY A 54 -19.60 -17.16 -1.78
C GLY A 54 -20.43 -17.17 -0.52
N VAL A 55 -19.82 -17.59 0.59
CA VAL A 55 -20.47 -17.77 1.89
C VAL A 55 -21.44 -16.61 2.19
N ARG A 56 -22.71 -16.95 2.37
CA ARG A 56 -23.75 -16.02 2.83
C ARG A 56 -23.33 -15.50 4.21
N GLN A 57 -22.61 -14.38 4.25
CA GLN A 57 -22.59 -13.62 5.49
C GLN A 57 -24.02 -13.22 5.81
N VAL A 58 -24.45 -13.53 7.02
CA VAL A 58 -25.64 -12.94 7.61
C VAL A 58 -25.51 -11.43 7.38
N LEU A 59 -26.45 -10.87 6.63
CA LEU A 59 -26.49 -9.47 6.25
C LEU A 59 -26.44 -8.61 7.52
N VAL A 60 -25.24 -8.14 7.84
CA VAL A 60 -25.06 -7.02 8.74
C VAL A 60 -25.48 -5.80 7.92
N ASP A 61 -26.54 -5.12 8.34
CA ASP A 61 -27.13 -3.90 7.79
C ASP A 61 -26.45 -3.37 6.52
N SER A 62 -26.93 -3.80 5.34
CA SER A 62 -26.49 -3.20 4.09
C SER A 62 -27.07 -1.80 3.98
N ASP A 63 -26.23 -0.82 3.73
CA ASP A 63 -26.67 0.55 3.46
C ASP A 63 -27.21 0.62 2.04
N ALA A 64 -28.55 0.69 1.87
CA ALA A 64 -29.21 0.71 0.57
C ALA A 64 -28.71 1.84 -0.35
N GLU A 65 -28.31 2.99 0.20
CA GLU A 65 -27.74 4.08 -0.59
C GLU A 65 -26.31 3.72 -1.03
N ALA A 66 -25.48 3.12 -0.14
CA ALA A 66 -24.14 2.66 -0.49
C ALA A 66 -24.20 1.57 -1.55
N GLN A 67 -25.16 0.66 -1.45
CA GLN A 67 -25.40 -0.38 -2.46
C GLN A 67 -25.76 0.20 -3.83
N ALA A 68 -26.70 1.15 -3.88
CA ALA A 68 -27.09 1.80 -5.14
C ALA A 68 -25.92 2.54 -5.79
N ILE A 69 -25.10 3.22 -4.98
CA ILE A 69 -23.88 3.89 -5.45
C ILE A 69 -22.88 2.85 -5.97
N ALA A 70 -22.65 1.77 -5.24
CA ALA A 70 -21.71 0.71 -5.60
C ALA A 70 -22.01 0.13 -6.99
N ILE A 71 -23.27 -0.20 -7.24
CA ILE A 71 -23.74 -0.76 -8.52
C ILE A 71 -23.54 0.23 -9.66
N GLU A 72 -23.99 1.47 -9.50
CA GLU A 72 -23.94 2.46 -10.58
C GLU A 72 -22.50 2.96 -10.82
N TYR A 73 -21.68 3.09 -9.76
CA TYR A 73 -20.27 3.43 -9.86
C TYR A 73 -19.50 2.37 -10.65
N GLU A 74 -19.62 1.11 -10.28
CA GLU A 74 -18.95 0.00 -10.98
C GLU A 74 -19.36 -0.05 -12.45
N LYS A 75 -20.65 0.05 -12.73
CA LYS A 75 -21.17 0.06 -14.09
C LYS A 75 -20.59 1.18 -14.96
N ARG A 76 -20.52 2.42 -14.44
CA ARG A 76 -19.98 3.57 -15.19
C ARG A 76 -18.48 3.43 -15.41
N MET A 77 -17.76 3.02 -14.39
CA MET A 77 -16.32 2.79 -14.44
C MET A 77 -15.97 1.75 -15.52
N LEU A 78 -16.57 0.58 -15.48
CA LEU A 78 -16.32 -0.51 -16.44
C LEU A 78 -16.75 -0.13 -17.87
N LYS A 79 -17.91 0.52 -18.04
CA LYS A 79 -18.36 1.00 -19.34
C LYS A 79 -17.42 2.02 -19.96
N ALA A 80 -16.73 2.81 -19.14
CA ALA A 80 -15.73 3.77 -19.59
C ALA A 80 -14.35 3.13 -19.88
N GLY A 81 -14.20 1.80 -19.70
CA GLY A 81 -12.95 1.08 -19.92
C GLY A 81 -11.95 1.22 -18.76
N TYR A 82 -12.43 1.59 -17.57
CA TYR A 82 -11.59 1.74 -16.39
C TYR A 82 -11.88 0.67 -15.34
N ILE A 83 -10.87 0.39 -14.51
CA ILE A 83 -10.98 -0.48 -13.34
C ILE A 83 -10.15 0.11 -12.20
N ASP A 84 -10.73 0.17 -10.99
CA ASP A 84 -9.98 0.55 -9.79
C ASP A 84 -9.38 -0.69 -9.09
N TYR A 85 -8.55 -0.49 -8.08
CA TYR A 85 -7.89 -1.59 -7.37
C TYR A 85 -8.88 -2.60 -6.78
N GLN A 86 -9.99 -2.12 -6.20
CA GLN A 86 -11.03 -3.00 -5.68
C GLN A 86 -11.72 -3.78 -6.81
N GLY A 87 -11.97 -3.14 -7.93
CA GLY A 87 -12.52 -3.77 -9.12
C GLY A 87 -11.62 -4.88 -9.68
N ILE A 88 -10.30 -4.69 -9.65
CA ILE A 88 -9.35 -5.74 -10.05
C ILE A 88 -9.53 -6.99 -9.20
N ILE A 89 -9.61 -6.84 -7.88
CA ILE A 89 -9.79 -7.96 -6.95
C ILE A 89 -11.13 -8.65 -7.20
N ILE A 90 -12.22 -7.88 -7.29
CA ILE A 90 -13.57 -8.39 -7.50
C ILE A 90 -13.67 -9.14 -8.83
N LEU A 91 -13.18 -8.54 -9.91
CA LEU A 91 -13.23 -9.16 -11.24
C LEU A 91 -12.37 -10.43 -11.30
N SER A 92 -11.16 -10.40 -10.73
CA SER A 92 -10.29 -11.58 -10.68
C SER A 92 -10.93 -12.71 -9.91
N THR A 93 -11.62 -12.40 -8.79
CA THR A 93 -12.35 -13.40 -8.01
C THR A 93 -13.48 -14.01 -8.82
N LYS A 94 -14.31 -13.20 -9.51
CA LYS A 94 -15.38 -13.68 -10.39
C LYS A 94 -14.84 -14.60 -11.48
N ILE A 95 -13.78 -14.18 -12.18
CA ILE A 95 -13.15 -14.97 -13.24
C ILE A 95 -12.69 -16.33 -12.69
N LEU A 96 -12.07 -16.37 -11.52
CA LEU A 96 -11.63 -17.60 -10.89
C LEU A 96 -12.79 -18.49 -10.41
N GLN A 97 -13.89 -17.91 -9.97
CA GLN A 97 -15.07 -18.66 -9.56
C GLN A 97 -15.78 -19.31 -10.76
N GLU A 98 -15.88 -18.59 -11.87
CA GLU A 98 -16.71 -18.95 -13.01
C GLU A 98 -15.97 -19.81 -14.05
N HIS A 99 -14.65 -19.58 -14.25
CA HIS A 99 -13.91 -20.17 -15.37
C HIS A 99 -12.86 -21.21 -14.96
N GLU A 100 -13.17 -22.46 -15.19
CA GLU A 100 -12.25 -23.59 -14.92
C GLU A 100 -10.95 -23.48 -15.73
N TYR A 101 -11.03 -23.04 -16.98
CA TYR A 101 -9.84 -22.87 -17.82
C TYR A 101 -8.82 -21.92 -17.20
N VAL A 102 -9.27 -20.80 -16.65
CA VAL A 102 -8.40 -19.83 -15.99
C VAL A 102 -7.74 -20.45 -14.75
N ARG A 103 -8.51 -21.17 -13.93
CA ARG A 103 -7.96 -21.88 -12.76
C ARG A 103 -6.90 -22.89 -13.17
N LYS A 104 -7.12 -23.68 -14.24
CA LYS A 104 -6.15 -24.63 -14.77
C LYS A 104 -4.86 -23.93 -15.26
N CYS A 105 -4.96 -22.82 -15.95
CA CYS A 105 -3.81 -22.04 -16.39
C CYS A 105 -2.96 -21.57 -15.18
N ILE A 106 -3.63 -21.05 -14.14
CA ILE A 106 -2.95 -20.58 -12.93
C ILE A 106 -2.31 -21.76 -12.18
N SER A 107 -3.04 -22.85 -11.99
CA SER A 107 -2.55 -24.06 -11.34
C SER A 107 -1.34 -24.67 -12.06
N ALA A 108 -1.35 -24.68 -13.38
CA ALA A 108 -0.22 -25.17 -14.17
C ALA A 108 1.04 -24.30 -14.02
N LYS A 109 0.86 -22.99 -13.79
CA LYS A 109 1.98 -22.06 -13.63
C LYS A 109 2.48 -21.97 -12.20
N TYR A 110 1.58 -22.04 -11.23
CA TYR A 110 1.84 -21.82 -9.80
C TYR A 110 1.31 -23.00 -8.98
N PRO A 111 2.15 -24.01 -8.70
CA PRO A 111 1.74 -25.17 -7.91
C PRO A 111 1.58 -24.88 -6.42
N TRP A 112 2.10 -23.75 -5.95
CA TRP A 112 2.00 -23.28 -4.58
C TRP A 112 1.49 -21.83 -4.54
N LEU A 113 0.63 -21.55 -3.56
CA LEU A 113 0.19 -20.21 -3.19
C LEU A 113 0.58 -19.97 -1.74
N VAL A 114 1.48 -19.02 -1.50
CA VAL A 114 1.91 -18.62 -0.17
C VAL A 114 1.25 -17.29 0.15
N ILE A 115 0.59 -17.22 1.32
CA ILE A 115 -0.18 -16.05 1.75
C ILE A 115 0.28 -15.69 3.15
N ASP A 116 0.78 -14.47 3.29
CA ASP A 116 1.09 -13.85 4.59
C ASP A 116 -0.04 -12.93 5.02
N GLU A 117 -0.14 -12.68 6.33
CA GLU A 117 -1.16 -11.83 6.95
C GLU A 117 -2.60 -12.19 6.53
N TYR A 118 -2.92 -13.48 6.55
CA TYR A 118 -4.21 -13.99 6.08
C TYR A 118 -5.42 -13.37 6.80
N GLN A 119 -5.27 -12.94 8.07
CA GLN A 119 -6.30 -12.26 8.85
C GLN A 119 -6.74 -10.92 8.26
N ASP A 120 -5.94 -10.34 7.36
CA ASP A 120 -6.26 -9.06 6.70
C ASP A 120 -7.02 -9.24 5.38
N LEU A 121 -7.31 -10.49 4.99
CA LEU A 121 -8.12 -10.76 3.81
C LEU A 121 -9.58 -10.39 4.04
N GLY A 122 -10.14 -9.63 3.09
CA GLY A 122 -11.58 -9.46 2.94
C GLY A 122 -12.19 -10.59 2.11
N LYS A 123 -13.53 -10.61 2.07
CA LYS A 123 -14.30 -11.64 1.34
C LYS A 123 -13.80 -11.91 -0.10
N PRO A 124 -13.53 -10.90 -0.96
CA PRO A 124 -13.11 -11.18 -2.32
C PRO A 124 -11.80 -11.99 -2.40
N LEU A 125 -10.79 -11.59 -1.63
CA LEU A 125 -9.50 -12.28 -1.64
C LEU A 125 -9.61 -13.68 -1.04
N HIS A 126 -10.36 -13.86 0.06
CA HIS A 126 -10.63 -15.18 0.62
C HIS A 126 -11.31 -16.10 -0.41
N GLU A 127 -12.35 -15.63 -1.10
CA GLU A 127 -13.05 -16.41 -2.12
C GLU A 127 -12.17 -16.75 -3.34
N MET A 128 -11.26 -15.85 -3.68
CA MET A 128 -10.23 -16.09 -4.70
C MET A 128 -9.33 -17.26 -4.30
N VAL A 129 -8.82 -17.24 -3.07
CA VAL A 129 -7.99 -18.31 -2.49
C VAL A 129 -8.76 -19.62 -2.46
N MET A 130 -9.98 -19.61 -1.94
CA MET A 130 -10.82 -20.80 -1.84
C MET A 130 -11.19 -21.38 -3.21
N SER A 131 -11.38 -20.54 -4.23
CA SER A 131 -11.64 -21.00 -5.59
C SER A 131 -10.46 -21.74 -6.22
N LEU A 132 -9.23 -21.38 -5.84
CA LEU A 132 -8.03 -22.09 -6.24
C LEU A 132 -7.83 -23.36 -5.39
N PHE A 133 -7.94 -23.23 -4.07
CA PHE A 133 -7.72 -24.34 -3.15
C PHE A 133 -8.67 -25.52 -3.37
N THR A 134 -9.98 -25.23 -3.49
CA THR A 134 -11.00 -26.29 -3.55
C THR A 134 -11.25 -26.85 -4.95
N LYS A 135 -10.82 -26.12 -6.01
CA LYS A 135 -11.14 -26.47 -7.41
C LYS A 135 -9.91 -26.77 -8.26
N THR A 136 -8.71 -26.83 -7.67
CA THR A 136 -7.46 -27.15 -8.35
C THR A 136 -6.52 -27.94 -7.43
N ASP A 137 -5.36 -28.34 -7.95
CA ASP A 137 -4.32 -29.03 -7.18
C ASP A 137 -3.28 -28.07 -6.56
N ILE A 138 -3.57 -26.76 -6.55
CA ILE A 138 -2.70 -25.76 -5.91
C ILE A 138 -2.64 -26.03 -4.42
N LYS A 139 -1.41 -26.13 -3.91
CA LYS A 139 -1.15 -26.22 -2.47
C LYS A 139 -1.10 -24.81 -1.88
N ILE A 140 -1.74 -24.62 -0.73
CA ILE A 140 -1.76 -23.34 -0.02
C ILE A 140 -0.92 -23.44 1.23
N PHE A 141 -0.12 -22.40 1.45
CA PHE A 141 0.56 -22.15 2.71
C PHE A 141 0.15 -20.75 3.21
N ALA A 142 -0.70 -20.71 4.23
CA ALA A 142 -1.23 -19.49 4.80
C ALA A 142 -0.63 -19.24 6.18
N VAL A 143 -0.19 -18.01 6.42
CA VAL A 143 0.31 -17.54 7.70
C VAL A 143 -0.49 -16.31 8.13
N GLY A 144 -0.77 -16.20 9.42
CA GLY A 144 -1.48 -15.05 9.97
C GLY A 144 -1.73 -15.19 11.46
N ASP A 145 -2.18 -14.09 12.05
CA ASP A 145 -2.54 -14.02 13.45
C ASP A 145 -3.90 -13.28 13.59
N PRO A 146 -4.99 -13.97 13.94
CA PRO A 146 -6.30 -13.34 14.01
C PRO A 146 -6.36 -12.22 15.04
N ASP A 147 -5.51 -12.24 16.07
CA ASP A 147 -5.44 -11.22 17.11
C ASP A 147 -4.76 -9.93 16.64
N GLN A 148 -4.04 -9.95 15.51
CA GLN A 148 -3.39 -8.80 14.89
C GLN A 148 -4.22 -8.11 13.81
N SER A 149 -5.45 -8.56 13.55
CA SER A 149 -6.31 -7.94 12.55
C SER A 149 -6.76 -6.53 12.96
N ILE A 150 -6.25 -5.52 12.26
CA ILE A 150 -6.56 -4.10 12.51
C ILE A 150 -7.30 -3.45 11.32
N TYR A 151 -7.53 -4.18 10.23
CA TYR A 151 -8.13 -3.67 9.00
C TYR A 151 -9.63 -4.03 8.84
N GLY A 152 -10.32 -4.33 9.94
CA GLY A 152 -11.76 -4.61 9.91
C GLY A 152 -12.60 -3.48 9.29
N PHE A 153 -12.18 -2.22 9.44
CA PHE A 153 -12.84 -1.07 8.83
C PHE A 153 -12.76 -1.07 7.28
N SER A 154 -11.74 -1.70 6.70
CA SER A 154 -11.56 -1.86 5.25
C SER A 154 -12.09 -3.20 4.71
N GLY A 155 -12.73 -4.00 5.57
CA GLY A 155 -13.39 -5.25 5.17
C GLY A 155 -12.60 -6.52 5.42
N ALA A 156 -11.50 -6.47 6.19
CA ALA A 156 -10.78 -7.64 6.65
C ALA A 156 -11.66 -8.46 7.61
N ILE A 157 -11.58 -9.78 7.51
CA ILE A 157 -12.39 -10.73 8.30
C ILE A 157 -11.47 -11.82 8.84
N PRO A 158 -10.94 -11.66 10.08
CA PRO A 158 -10.00 -12.62 10.66
C PRO A 158 -10.59 -14.01 10.83
N ASN A 159 -11.92 -14.13 10.88
CA ASN A 159 -12.60 -15.44 10.97
C ASN A 159 -12.26 -16.35 9.79
N TYR A 160 -11.94 -15.84 8.63
CA TYR A 160 -11.52 -16.67 7.49
C TYR A 160 -10.23 -17.45 7.75
N LEU A 161 -9.30 -16.87 8.52
CA LEU A 161 -8.11 -17.61 8.98
C LEU A 161 -8.48 -18.72 9.97
N ILE A 162 -9.43 -18.43 10.89
CA ILE A 162 -9.90 -19.42 11.86
C ILE A 162 -10.63 -20.56 11.15
N GLU A 163 -11.51 -20.25 10.20
CA GLU A 163 -12.20 -21.25 9.38
C GLU A 163 -11.20 -22.11 8.60
N LEU A 164 -10.14 -21.50 8.03
CA LEU A 164 -9.10 -22.25 7.32
C LEU A 164 -8.31 -23.15 8.27
N TYR A 165 -8.03 -22.68 9.50
CA TYR A 165 -7.33 -23.45 10.54
C TYR A 165 -8.13 -24.67 11.00
N GLU A 166 -9.46 -24.58 11.09
CA GLU A 166 -10.36 -25.63 11.57
C GLU A 166 -10.79 -26.64 10.49
N ARG A 167 -10.40 -26.44 9.22
CA ARG A 167 -10.78 -27.34 8.13
C ARG A 167 -10.11 -28.70 8.27
N GLU A 168 -10.84 -29.77 7.97
CA GLU A 168 -10.36 -31.14 8.01
C GLU A 168 -9.28 -31.47 6.93
N ASP A 169 -9.29 -30.69 5.81
CA ASP A 169 -8.37 -30.88 4.68
C ASP A 169 -7.13 -29.96 4.75
N THR A 170 -6.87 -29.37 5.92
CA THR A 170 -5.69 -28.53 6.20
C THR A 170 -4.85 -29.12 7.32
N ILE A 171 -3.54 -28.87 7.30
CA ILE A 171 -2.62 -29.16 8.40
C ILE A 171 -2.34 -27.81 9.09
N SER A 172 -2.87 -27.69 10.30
CA SER A 172 -2.76 -26.46 11.07
C SER A 172 -1.70 -26.55 12.16
N VAL A 173 -0.88 -25.51 12.28
CA VAL A 173 0.20 -25.40 13.27
C VAL A 173 0.08 -24.05 13.98
N GLU A 174 0.05 -24.09 15.30
CA GLU A 174 0.09 -22.90 16.13
C GLU A 174 1.52 -22.65 16.65
N LEU A 175 2.05 -21.43 16.38
CA LEU A 175 3.37 -21.03 16.83
C LEU A 175 3.26 -20.38 18.22
N LYS A 176 3.84 -21.02 19.24
CA LYS A 176 3.81 -20.53 20.64
C LYS A 176 5.10 -19.82 21.06
N ASN A 177 6.17 -20.00 20.30
CA ASN A 177 7.48 -19.44 20.64
C ASN A 177 7.66 -18.06 20.02
N ASN A 178 7.93 -17.06 20.84
CA ASN A 178 8.21 -15.70 20.43
C ASN A 178 9.71 -15.39 20.56
N TYR A 179 10.35 -15.02 19.45
CA TYR A 179 11.77 -14.71 19.40
C TYR A 179 12.07 -13.20 19.34
N ARG A 180 11.01 -12.37 19.30
CA ARG A 180 11.11 -10.92 19.15
C ARG A 180 11.04 -10.19 20.50
N SER A 181 10.03 -10.53 21.29
CA SER A 181 9.64 -9.77 22.48
C SER A 181 10.04 -10.49 23.77
N ASN A 182 10.27 -9.72 24.84
CA ASN A 182 10.42 -10.30 26.17
C ASN A 182 9.09 -10.78 26.75
N GLN A 183 9.14 -11.57 27.82
CA GLN A 183 7.93 -12.20 28.38
C GLN A 183 6.94 -11.14 28.90
N GLY A 184 7.42 -10.06 29.50
CA GLY A 184 6.53 -9.02 30.00
C GLY A 184 5.71 -8.32 28.90
N ILE A 185 6.27 -8.11 27.71
CA ILE A 185 5.53 -7.58 26.55
C ILE A 185 4.48 -8.57 26.07
N ILE A 186 4.82 -9.86 26.04
CA ILE A 186 3.90 -10.94 25.65
C ILE A 186 2.73 -11.01 26.63
N ASP A 187 3.00 -11.08 27.93
CA ASP A 187 1.97 -11.14 28.99
C ASP A 187 1.07 -9.90 28.96
N GLY A 188 1.66 -8.73 28.70
CA GLY A 188 0.90 -7.49 28.54
C GLY A 188 -0.06 -7.54 27.35
N SER A 189 0.36 -8.08 26.20
CA SER A 189 -0.50 -8.24 25.02
C SER A 189 -1.68 -9.20 25.30
N GLU A 190 -1.43 -10.34 25.95
CA GLU A 190 -2.46 -11.29 26.35
C GLU A 190 -3.46 -10.66 27.33
N THR A 191 -2.96 -9.82 28.24
CA THR A 191 -3.79 -9.10 29.22
C THR A 191 -4.73 -8.09 28.53
N VAL A 192 -4.23 -7.34 27.55
CA VAL A 192 -5.05 -6.37 26.80
C VAL A 192 -6.11 -7.06 25.96
N LEU A 193 -5.77 -8.17 25.33
CA LEU A 193 -6.70 -8.98 24.54
C LEU A 193 -7.69 -9.76 25.41
N ASN A 194 -7.38 -9.93 26.69
CA ASN A 194 -8.10 -10.83 27.62
C ASN A 194 -8.20 -12.27 27.08
N LEU A 195 -7.15 -12.73 26.42
CA LEU A 195 -7.05 -14.06 25.80
C LEU A 195 -5.72 -14.72 26.18
N PRO A 196 -5.75 -15.82 26.97
CA PRO A 196 -4.54 -16.55 27.30
C PRO A 196 -4.06 -17.38 26.09
N ARG A 197 -3.01 -16.93 25.42
CA ARG A 197 -2.39 -17.60 24.29
C ARG A 197 -1.23 -18.50 24.69
N HIS A 198 -0.65 -18.26 25.87
CA HIS A 198 0.48 -19.00 26.44
C HIS A 198 1.75 -18.94 25.56
N TYR A 199 1.98 -17.79 24.93
CA TYR A 199 3.21 -17.54 24.17
C TYR A 199 4.42 -17.45 25.13
N ARG A 200 5.59 -17.87 24.63
CA ARG A 200 6.83 -17.90 25.43
C ARG A 200 7.94 -17.12 24.72
N ALA A 201 8.56 -16.23 25.47
CA ALA A 201 9.79 -15.58 25.01
C ALA A 201 10.95 -16.59 24.96
N MET A 202 11.62 -16.67 23.83
CA MET A 202 12.71 -17.64 23.61
C MET A 202 14.09 -17.00 23.72
N THR A 203 14.23 -15.73 23.37
CA THR A 203 15.53 -15.03 23.29
C THR A 203 15.72 -13.93 24.32
N ARG A 204 14.64 -13.31 24.76
CA ARG A 204 14.65 -12.12 25.64
C ARG A 204 13.87 -12.32 26.94
N GLY A 205 13.78 -13.56 27.40
CA GLY A 205 12.92 -13.93 28.54
C GLY A 205 13.29 -13.28 29.87
N GLU A 206 14.56 -12.94 30.08
CA GLU A 206 15.07 -12.31 31.31
C GLU A 206 14.95 -10.77 31.31
N GLU A 207 14.67 -10.17 30.16
CA GLU A 207 14.49 -8.72 30.07
C GLU A 207 13.16 -8.30 30.69
N GLN A 208 13.16 -7.18 31.40
CA GLN A 208 11.94 -6.64 32.00
C GLN A 208 11.23 -5.67 31.06
N ALA A 209 9.91 -5.80 30.98
CA ALA A 209 9.04 -4.82 30.34
C ALA A 209 8.64 -3.73 31.33
N GLU A 210 8.57 -2.49 30.84
CA GLU A 210 8.05 -1.35 31.62
C GLU A 210 6.85 -0.77 30.87
N TYR A 211 5.71 -0.65 31.58
CA TYR A 211 4.50 -0.01 31.07
C TYR A 211 4.23 1.24 31.88
N ARG A 212 4.04 2.38 31.20
CA ARG A 212 3.69 3.65 31.81
C ARG A 212 2.40 4.19 31.23
N PHE A 213 1.43 4.50 32.07
CA PHE A 213 0.18 5.14 31.69
C PHE A 213 0.23 6.61 32.15
N ILE A 214 0.21 7.53 31.20
CA ILE A 214 0.36 8.95 31.44
C ILE A 214 -0.90 9.66 30.97
N SER A 215 -1.55 10.38 31.90
CA SER A 215 -2.70 11.21 31.58
C SER A 215 -2.26 12.65 31.39
N CYS A 216 -2.62 13.24 30.25
CA CYS A 216 -2.38 14.64 29.92
C CYS A 216 -3.71 15.41 29.87
N ASN A 217 -3.73 16.63 30.42
CA ASN A 217 -4.99 17.36 30.65
C ASN A 217 -5.45 18.20 29.44
N ASN A 218 -4.52 18.66 28.59
CA ASN A 218 -4.82 19.55 27.46
C ASN A 218 -4.71 18.85 26.09
N GLY A 219 -4.98 17.54 26.03
CA GLY A 219 -5.03 16.79 24.79
C GLY A 219 -3.68 16.47 24.18
N LEU A 220 -3.62 16.46 22.85
CA LEU A 220 -2.43 16.02 22.09
C LEU A 220 -1.20 16.92 22.30
N GLU A 221 -1.38 18.21 22.48
CA GLU A 221 -0.27 19.15 22.71
C GLU A 221 0.53 18.78 23.96
N ASP A 222 -0.16 18.53 25.07
CA ASP A 222 0.50 18.10 26.31
C ASP A 222 1.19 16.74 26.14
N GLN A 223 0.60 15.82 25.36
CA GLN A 223 1.17 14.51 25.09
C GLN A 223 2.47 14.64 24.29
N PHE A 224 2.48 15.47 23.25
CA PHE A 224 3.67 15.73 22.43
C PHE A 224 4.76 16.42 23.26
N ASP A 225 4.39 17.41 24.06
CA ASP A 225 5.32 18.11 24.94
C ASP A 225 5.92 17.15 25.99
N PHE A 226 5.10 16.29 26.58
CA PHE A 226 5.57 15.29 27.52
C PHE A 226 6.53 14.30 26.86
N PHE A 227 6.18 13.81 25.66
CA PHE A 227 7.03 12.91 24.90
C PHE A 227 8.39 13.53 24.62
N ILE A 228 8.41 14.75 24.04
CA ILE A 228 9.64 15.44 23.66
C ILE A 228 10.49 15.86 24.87
N LYS A 229 9.86 16.42 25.91
CA LYS A 229 10.57 17.05 27.03
C LYS A 229 10.89 16.08 28.16
N LYS A 230 10.29 14.89 28.18
CA LYS A 230 10.49 13.90 29.25
C LYS A 230 10.91 12.54 28.70
N ILE A 231 10.12 11.93 27.80
CA ILE A 231 10.39 10.57 27.35
C ILE A 231 11.67 10.49 26.52
N ILE A 232 11.85 11.38 25.53
CA ILE A 232 13.06 11.39 24.69
C ILE A 232 14.33 11.57 25.54
N PRO A 233 14.45 12.57 26.44
CA PRO A 233 15.62 12.71 27.31
C PRO A 233 15.86 11.48 28.20
N GLU A 234 14.82 10.90 28.80
CA GLU A 234 14.96 9.67 29.60
C GLU A 234 15.46 8.47 28.76
N CYS A 235 15.04 8.36 27.48
CA CYS A 235 15.55 7.33 26.58
C CYS A 235 17.03 7.56 26.26
N ILE A 236 17.42 8.80 25.98
CA ILE A 236 18.80 9.16 25.70
C ILE A 236 19.70 8.89 26.96
N ASP A 237 19.23 9.25 28.15
CA ASP A 237 19.93 8.97 29.41
C ASP A 237 20.10 7.46 29.67
N LYS A 238 19.21 6.64 29.16
CA LYS A 238 19.27 5.17 29.17
C LYS A 238 20.05 4.58 27.98
N GLU A 239 20.71 5.42 27.19
CA GLU A 239 21.46 5.01 25.98
C GLU A 239 20.62 4.27 24.92
N ILE A 240 19.30 4.54 24.86
CA ILE A 240 18.42 4.00 23.83
C ILE A 240 18.59 4.84 22.56
N PRO A 241 19.01 4.23 21.44
CA PRO A 241 19.14 4.93 20.16
C PRO A 241 17.79 5.48 19.67
N LEU A 242 17.77 6.66 19.03
CA LEU A 242 16.53 7.26 18.55
C LEU A 242 15.81 6.38 17.51
N GLU A 243 16.56 5.62 16.73
CA GLU A 243 16.01 4.65 15.76
C GLU A 243 15.25 3.48 16.39
N GLU A 244 15.42 3.24 17.69
CA GLU A 244 14.66 2.23 18.44
C GLU A 244 13.40 2.81 19.12
N ILE A 245 13.15 4.11 18.96
CA ILE A 245 11.98 4.78 19.53
C ILE A 245 10.90 4.93 18.45
N ALA A 246 9.72 4.39 18.67
CA ALA A 246 8.58 4.55 17.79
C ALA A 246 7.39 5.20 18.50
N VAL A 247 6.71 6.13 17.80
CA VAL A 247 5.47 6.76 18.28
C VAL A 247 4.33 6.36 17.36
N LEU A 248 3.28 5.75 17.92
CA LEU A 248 2.08 5.37 17.19
C LEU A 248 0.99 6.43 17.45
N LEU A 249 0.42 6.96 16.39
CA LEU A 249 -0.60 8.01 16.41
C LEU A 249 -1.83 7.58 15.60
N SER A 250 -2.96 8.19 15.88
CA SER A 250 -4.26 7.76 15.31
C SER A 250 -4.41 8.12 13.82
N ASN A 251 -3.72 9.17 13.35
CA ASN A 251 -3.82 9.62 11.96
C ASN A 251 -2.59 10.42 11.50
N ASN A 252 -2.48 10.60 10.18
CA ASN A 252 -1.33 11.28 9.56
C ASN A 252 -1.17 12.75 9.98
N ASN A 253 -2.26 13.46 10.29
CA ASN A 253 -2.16 14.86 10.72
C ASN A 253 -1.50 14.96 12.10
N GLU A 254 -1.79 14.03 13.00
CA GLU A 254 -1.11 13.95 14.30
C GLU A 254 0.39 13.64 14.13
N CYS A 255 0.75 12.73 13.19
CA CYS A 255 2.14 12.46 12.86
C CYS A 255 2.88 13.73 12.38
N LYS A 256 2.25 14.50 11.48
CA LYS A 256 2.81 15.77 10.99
C LYS A 256 2.98 16.79 12.12
N ASN A 257 1.97 16.94 12.98
CA ASN A 257 2.03 17.87 14.10
C ASN A 257 3.16 17.52 15.08
N LEU A 258 3.35 16.23 15.38
CA LEU A 258 4.50 15.80 16.18
C LEU A 258 5.82 16.04 15.43
N GLY A 259 5.89 15.80 14.12
CA GLY A 259 7.05 16.07 13.29
C GLY A 259 7.49 17.54 13.35
N VAL A 260 6.53 18.49 13.25
CA VAL A 260 6.82 19.93 13.41
C VAL A 260 7.47 20.21 14.77
N LYS A 261 6.94 19.63 15.85
CA LYS A 261 7.57 19.78 17.18
C LYS A 261 8.95 19.14 17.26
N CYS A 262 9.18 17.99 16.61
CA CYS A 262 10.52 17.39 16.57
C CYS A 262 11.52 18.33 15.88
N ILE A 263 11.13 19.03 14.80
CA ILE A 263 11.99 20.06 14.16
C ILE A 263 12.30 21.20 15.14
N GLU A 264 11.30 21.74 15.83
CA GLU A 264 11.48 22.82 16.81
C GLU A 264 12.50 22.48 17.92
N TYR A 265 12.59 21.20 18.30
CA TYR A 265 13.49 20.70 19.33
C TYR A 265 14.76 20.01 18.77
N ASN A 266 15.01 20.10 17.45
CA ASN A 266 16.13 19.45 16.77
C ASN A 266 16.22 17.93 17.03
N ILE A 267 15.08 17.23 17.07
CA ILE A 267 15.00 15.79 17.22
C ILE A 267 14.87 15.17 15.83
N PRO A 268 15.82 14.34 15.38
CA PRO A 268 15.66 13.61 14.12
C PRO A 268 14.46 12.68 14.20
N TYR A 269 13.65 12.64 13.13
CA TYR A 269 12.50 11.76 13.06
C TYR A 269 12.27 11.23 11.65
N TYR A 270 11.53 10.14 11.55
CA TYR A 270 11.06 9.57 10.31
C TYR A 270 9.55 9.30 10.40
N ILE A 271 8.79 9.65 9.37
CA ILE A 271 7.37 9.33 9.25
C ILE A 271 7.22 8.27 8.15
N SER A 272 6.66 7.11 8.49
CA SER A 272 6.50 5.99 7.56
C SER A 272 5.47 6.23 6.45
N LYS A 273 4.59 7.22 6.61
CA LYS A 273 3.60 7.61 5.60
C LYS A 273 3.84 9.04 5.15
N HIS A 274 4.28 9.16 3.92
CA HIS A 274 4.45 10.43 3.21
C HIS A 274 3.13 10.87 2.55
N ASN A 275 3.08 12.12 2.09
CA ASN A 275 1.97 12.63 1.26
C ASN A 275 2.01 12.04 -0.17
N PHE A 276 3.16 11.50 -0.55
CA PHE A 276 3.39 10.82 -1.83
C PHE A 276 3.51 9.31 -1.62
N GLU A 277 3.18 8.56 -2.65
CA GLU A 277 3.40 7.12 -2.69
C GLU A 277 4.80 6.82 -3.22
N ARG A 278 5.52 5.89 -2.61
CA ARG A 278 6.82 5.42 -3.11
C ARG A 278 6.62 4.46 -4.27
N THR A 279 6.16 5.02 -5.40
CA THR A 279 5.92 4.30 -6.67
C THR A 279 7.23 3.81 -7.26
N ASP A 280 7.17 2.99 -8.30
CA ASP A 280 8.38 2.55 -9.01
C ASP A 280 9.09 3.73 -9.70
N PHE A 281 8.34 4.77 -10.08
CA PHE A 281 8.93 5.99 -10.61
C PHE A 281 9.70 6.79 -9.53
N VAL A 282 9.14 6.90 -8.33
CA VAL A 282 9.84 7.53 -7.19
C VAL A 282 11.08 6.72 -6.80
N LYS A 283 11.01 5.40 -6.73
CA LYS A 283 12.17 4.52 -6.49
C LYS A 283 13.26 4.70 -7.55
N TRP A 284 12.86 4.84 -8.80
CA TRP A 284 13.80 5.14 -9.87
C TRP A 284 14.49 6.49 -9.68
N LEU A 285 13.79 7.55 -9.25
CA LEU A 285 14.42 8.82 -8.88
C LEU A 285 15.38 8.66 -7.69
N GLU A 286 15.01 7.85 -6.68
CA GLU A 286 15.91 7.52 -5.57
C GLU A 286 17.19 6.83 -6.06
N GLU A 287 17.08 5.84 -6.95
CA GLU A 287 18.23 5.16 -7.57
C GLU A 287 19.11 6.13 -8.38
N CYS A 288 18.50 7.04 -9.13
CA CYS A 288 19.22 8.13 -9.79
C CYS A 288 19.99 8.99 -8.77
N SER A 289 19.38 9.33 -7.65
CA SER A 289 20.02 10.09 -6.57
C SER A 289 21.19 9.32 -5.94
N VAL A 290 21.04 8.05 -5.68
CA VAL A 290 22.11 7.17 -5.17
C VAL A 290 23.28 7.15 -6.15
N TRP A 291 23.01 6.97 -7.44
CA TRP A 291 24.05 6.97 -8.48
C TRP A 291 24.78 8.31 -8.59
N VAL A 292 24.07 9.42 -8.50
CA VAL A 292 24.64 10.78 -8.53
C VAL A 292 25.55 11.06 -7.33
N ASN A 293 25.23 10.50 -6.18
CA ASN A 293 26.04 10.60 -4.96
C ASN A 293 27.25 9.66 -4.97
N ASP A 294 27.05 8.43 -5.43
CA ASP A 294 28.06 7.38 -5.48
C ASP A 294 27.70 6.36 -6.58
N SER A 295 28.35 6.51 -7.73
CA SER A 295 28.06 5.69 -8.92
C SER A 295 28.43 4.20 -8.76
N GLU A 296 29.11 3.80 -7.68
CA GLU A 296 29.40 2.41 -7.40
C GLU A 296 28.23 1.71 -6.64
N LYS A 297 27.31 2.48 -6.06
CA LYS A 297 26.17 1.96 -5.27
C LYS A 297 24.91 1.69 -6.08
N ALA A 298 24.80 2.18 -7.31
CA ALA A 298 23.66 1.95 -8.18
C ALA A 298 24.12 1.66 -9.61
N SER A 299 23.40 0.78 -10.30
CA SER A 299 23.69 0.40 -11.69
C SER A 299 23.07 1.40 -12.66
N PHE A 300 23.89 2.06 -13.46
CA PHE A 300 23.38 2.92 -14.53
C PHE A 300 22.57 2.15 -15.58
N ASP A 301 22.90 0.89 -15.82
CA ASP A 301 22.16 0.06 -16.78
C ASP A 301 20.75 -0.23 -16.30
N ASP A 302 20.54 -0.45 -14.99
CA ASP A 302 19.21 -0.67 -14.40
C ASP A 302 18.39 0.63 -14.43
N ILE A 303 19.00 1.76 -14.08
CA ILE A 303 18.39 3.10 -14.19
C ILE A 303 17.94 3.35 -15.64
N TYR A 304 18.80 3.07 -16.61
CA TYR A 304 18.48 3.25 -18.02
C TYR A 304 17.37 2.31 -18.49
N GLN A 305 17.39 1.04 -18.08
CA GLN A 305 16.39 0.04 -18.48
C GLN A 305 14.99 0.46 -18.04
N TYR A 306 14.84 0.96 -16.83
CA TYR A 306 13.56 1.48 -16.35
C TYR A 306 13.12 2.70 -17.18
N TRP A 307 14.01 3.69 -17.39
CA TRP A 307 13.72 4.87 -18.17
C TRP A 307 13.33 4.55 -19.62
N GLU A 308 14.07 3.64 -20.24
CA GLU A 308 13.76 3.14 -21.59
C GLU A 308 12.35 2.55 -21.65
N THR A 309 11.97 1.74 -20.67
CA THR A 309 10.65 1.13 -20.60
C THR A 309 9.55 2.20 -20.49
N VAL A 310 9.73 3.19 -19.63
CA VAL A 310 8.78 4.28 -19.45
C VAL A 310 8.63 5.09 -20.74
N ILE A 311 9.71 5.49 -21.37
CA ILE A 311 9.68 6.29 -22.61
C ILE A 311 9.03 5.53 -23.77
N LEU A 312 9.39 4.25 -23.97
CA LEU A 312 8.83 3.44 -25.05
C LEU A 312 7.31 3.23 -24.88
N GLN A 313 6.87 3.02 -23.65
CA GLN A 313 5.45 2.85 -23.36
C GLN A 313 4.65 4.16 -23.58
N HIS A 314 5.17 5.31 -23.10
CA HIS A 314 4.46 6.59 -23.16
C HIS A 314 4.45 7.23 -24.54
N GLN A 315 5.53 7.13 -25.29
CA GLN A 315 5.63 7.76 -26.59
C GLN A 315 5.23 6.84 -27.74
N ASN A 316 4.87 5.59 -27.44
CA ASN A 316 4.58 4.55 -28.46
C ASN A 316 5.68 4.48 -29.53
N ILE A 317 6.93 4.72 -29.12
CA ILE A 317 8.10 4.75 -29.99
C ILE A 317 8.66 3.33 -30.09
N LYS A 318 8.81 2.85 -31.32
CA LYS A 318 9.71 1.73 -31.60
C LYS A 318 11.03 2.32 -32.07
N TYR A 319 12.14 1.88 -31.49
CA TYR A 319 13.44 2.26 -31.99
C TYR A 319 13.53 1.94 -33.48
N LYS A 320 13.98 2.94 -34.24
CA LYS A 320 14.27 2.76 -35.68
C LYS A 320 15.65 2.13 -35.89
N SER A 321 16.55 2.28 -34.89
CA SER A 321 17.93 1.77 -34.96
C SER A 321 18.54 1.62 -33.57
N GLU A 322 19.58 0.79 -33.43
CA GLU A 322 20.45 0.70 -32.25
C GLU A 322 21.08 2.06 -31.89
N ASN A 323 21.33 2.89 -32.89
CA ASN A 323 21.92 4.22 -32.71
C ASN A 323 20.94 5.17 -31.95
N ASP A 324 19.63 5.03 -32.13
CA ASP A 324 18.66 5.85 -31.42
C ASP A 324 18.62 5.46 -29.93
N ARG A 325 18.77 4.16 -29.64
CA ARG A 325 18.87 3.65 -28.27
C ARG A 325 20.13 4.19 -27.56
N LEU A 326 21.27 4.16 -28.24
CA LEU A 326 22.53 4.69 -27.69
C LEU A 326 22.45 6.18 -27.43
N LYS A 327 21.80 6.96 -28.30
CA LYS A 327 21.58 8.39 -28.09
C LYS A 327 20.77 8.65 -26.82
N MET A 328 19.62 7.98 -26.64
CA MET A 328 18.79 8.17 -25.46
C MET A 328 19.53 7.76 -24.17
N LYS A 329 20.33 6.69 -24.23
CA LYS A 329 21.18 6.26 -23.10
C LYS A 329 22.22 7.33 -22.76
N HIS A 330 22.83 7.93 -23.77
CA HIS A 330 23.81 9.01 -23.60
C HIS A 330 23.17 10.30 -23.07
N GLU A 331 21.96 10.65 -23.52
CA GLU A 331 21.21 11.82 -23.04
C GLU A 331 20.90 11.68 -21.55
N LEU A 332 20.39 10.54 -21.12
CA LEU A 332 20.14 10.28 -19.70
C LEU A 332 21.43 10.38 -18.86
N LEU A 333 22.53 9.81 -19.36
CA LEU A 333 23.82 9.88 -18.69
C LEU A 333 24.31 11.33 -18.54
N CYS A 334 24.16 12.15 -19.57
CA CYS A 334 24.53 13.56 -19.55
C CYS A 334 23.70 14.35 -18.54
N ILE A 335 22.38 14.07 -18.42
CA ILE A 335 21.49 14.70 -17.45
C ILE A 335 21.92 14.32 -16.03
N LEU A 336 22.16 13.03 -15.76
CA LEU A 336 22.63 12.57 -14.45
C LEU A 336 23.96 13.21 -14.06
N HIS A 337 24.95 13.26 -14.97
CA HIS A 337 26.21 13.94 -14.71
C HIS A 337 26.02 15.44 -14.47
N GLY A 338 25.15 16.09 -15.24
CA GLY A 338 24.82 17.50 -15.04
C GLY A 338 24.20 17.82 -13.70
N SER A 339 23.51 16.82 -13.11
CA SER A 339 22.85 16.94 -11.82
C SER A 339 23.78 16.79 -10.61
N ILE A 340 25.01 16.26 -10.76
CA ILE A 340 25.97 16.03 -9.66
C ILE A 340 26.25 17.31 -8.85
N LYS A 341 26.27 18.47 -9.49
CA LYS A 341 26.43 19.77 -8.82
C LYS A 341 25.31 20.14 -7.83
N LEU A 342 24.19 19.42 -7.90
CA LEU A 342 23.00 19.65 -7.10
C LEU A 342 22.78 18.53 -6.02
N LYS A 343 23.69 17.56 -5.92
CA LYS A 343 23.54 16.36 -5.10
C LYS A 343 23.18 16.62 -3.62
N ASP A 344 23.67 17.73 -3.05
CA ASP A 344 23.44 18.12 -1.65
C ASP A 344 22.19 19.00 -1.48
N ARG A 345 21.40 19.21 -2.55
CA ARG A 345 20.21 20.08 -2.57
C ARG A 345 19.05 19.36 -3.26
N LEU A 346 18.38 18.49 -2.48
CA LEU A 346 17.37 17.55 -3.00
C LEU A 346 16.26 18.23 -3.81
N LYS A 347 15.73 19.38 -3.35
CA LYS A 347 14.68 20.11 -4.04
C LYS A 347 15.13 20.60 -5.43
N GLU A 348 16.29 21.22 -5.50
CA GLU A 348 16.83 21.74 -6.76
C GLU A 348 17.24 20.60 -7.70
N TRP A 349 17.75 19.51 -7.13
CA TRP A 349 18.06 18.29 -7.88
C TRP A 349 16.81 17.67 -8.49
N LEU A 350 15.73 17.49 -7.72
CA LEU A 350 14.45 16.98 -8.22
C LEU A 350 13.89 17.87 -9.33
N ASN A 351 13.81 19.18 -9.11
CA ASN A 351 13.33 20.12 -10.13
C ASN A 351 14.17 20.05 -11.41
N TYR A 352 15.49 19.94 -11.29
CA TYR A 352 16.38 19.78 -12.43
C TYR A 352 16.07 18.48 -13.20
N MET A 353 15.98 17.34 -12.51
CA MET A 353 15.67 16.05 -13.13
C MET A 353 14.32 16.05 -13.84
N LEU A 354 13.28 16.56 -13.19
CA LEU A 354 11.92 16.61 -13.75
C LEU A 354 11.85 17.53 -14.98
N SER A 355 12.59 18.63 -14.97
CA SER A 355 12.66 19.57 -16.08
C SER A 355 13.44 19.02 -17.27
N GLU A 356 14.69 18.56 -17.06
CA GLU A 356 15.57 18.09 -18.13
C GLU A 356 15.04 16.84 -18.83
N LEU A 357 14.35 15.97 -18.09
CA LEU A 357 13.71 14.77 -18.63
C LEU A 357 12.31 15.03 -19.19
N GLY A 358 11.76 16.26 -19.07
CA GLY A 358 10.42 16.60 -19.56
C GLY A 358 9.30 15.80 -18.88
N ILE A 359 9.49 15.40 -17.61
CA ILE A 359 8.61 14.48 -16.88
C ILE A 359 7.18 15.00 -16.80
N GLN A 360 7.00 16.30 -16.58
CA GLN A 360 5.67 16.90 -16.54
C GLN A 360 4.90 16.64 -17.83
N THR A 361 5.49 16.88 -18.98
CA THR A 361 4.85 16.64 -20.27
C THR A 361 4.55 15.17 -20.51
N LEU A 362 5.41 14.29 -19.97
CA LEU A 362 5.26 12.85 -20.09
C LEU A 362 4.10 12.33 -19.24
N LEU A 363 3.94 12.81 -18.01
CA LEU A 363 3.05 12.21 -17.00
C LEU A 363 1.69 12.88 -16.83
N VAL A 364 1.54 14.18 -17.12
CA VAL A 364 0.30 14.95 -16.84
C VAL A 364 -0.99 14.30 -17.37
N ASN A 365 -0.92 13.57 -18.48
CA ASN A 365 -2.08 12.85 -19.03
C ASN A 365 -1.72 11.39 -19.32
N SER A 366 -0.81 10.81 -18.55
CA SER A 366 -0.39 9.43 -18.75
C SER A 366 -1.51 8.46 -18.48
N GLU A 367 -1.82 7.59 -19.45
CA GLU A 367 -2.72 6.45 -19.26
C GLU A 367 -2.00 5.24 -18.62
N ILE A 368 -0.67 5.24 -18.63
CA ILE A 368 0.19 4.13 -18.16
C ILE A 368 0.57 4.34 -16.70
N LEU A 369 0.86 5.58 -16.32
CA LEU A 369 1.15 5.98 -14.95
C LEU A 369 0.13 7.07 -14.53
N PRO A 370 -1.15 6.68 -14.37
CA PRO A 370 -2.17 7.60 -13.93
C PRO A 370 -1.82 8.10 -12.51
N ASP A 371 -2.11 9.37 -12.26
CA ASP A 371 -1.86 10.05 -10.99
C ASP A 371 -0.37 10.21 -10.58
N GLU A 372 0.61 9.72 -11.37
CA GLU A 372 2.03 9.82 -11.02
C GLU A 372 2.51 11.28 -10.97
N TRP A 373 1.98 12.15 -11.84
CA TRP A 373 2.33 13.57 -11.76
C TRP A 373 1.81 14.21 -10.46
N GLU A 374 0.56 13.94 -10.05
CA GLU A 374 0.03 14.43 -8.77
C GLU A 374 0.84 13.89 -7.57
N ASN A 375 1.33 12.66 -7.69
CA ASN A 375 2.21 12.04 -6.69
C ASN A 375 3.57 12.74 -6.61
N LEU A 376 4.18 13.09 -7.75
CA LEU A 376 5.43 13.85 -7.78
C LEU A 376 5.26 15.30 -7.30
N GLU A 377 4.13 15.93 -7.57
CA GLU A 377 3.81 17.25 -6.99
C GLU A 377 3.76 17.17 -5.47
N SER A 378 3.14 16.13 -4.91
CA SER A 378 3.12 15.90 -3.46
C SER A 378 4.51 15.64 -2.88
N LEU A 379 5.39 14.90 -3.60
CA LEU A 379 6.80 14.72 -3.24
C LEU A 379 7.55 16.07 -3.23
N LEU A 380 7.37 16.90 -4.28
CA LEU A 380 8.01 18.20 -4.36
C LEU A 380 7.57 19.16 -3.27
N GLU A 381 6.28 19.16 -2.91
CA GLU A 381 5.75 19.94 -1.79
C GLU A 381 6.39 19.49 -0.48
N GLU A 382 6.49 18.20 -0.24
CA GLU A 382 7.06 17.65 0.99
C GLU A 382 8.57 17.96 1.12
N VAL A 383 9.31 17.86 0.01
CA VAL A 383 10.74 18.25 -0.04
C VAL A 383 10.92 19.76 0.11
N ALA A 384 9.94 20.58 -0.33
CA ALA A 384 10.01 22.04 -0.20
C ALA A 384 9.86 22.53 1.25
N GLU A 385 9.31 21.72 2.14
CA GLU A 385 9.11 22.05 3.57
C GLU A 385 10.38 21.84 4.42
N ASP A 386 11.57 21.68 3.81
CA ASP A 386 12.89 21.46 4.46
C ASP A 386 12.93 20.29 5.46
N LYS A 387 12.08 19.27 5.25
CA LYS A 387 12.01 18.09 6.12
C LYS A 387 13.12 17.06 5.86
N TYR A 388 13.88 17.27 4.81
CA TYR A 388 14.97 16.38 4.38
C TYR A 388 16.24 17.20 4.19
N SER A 389 16.90 17.57 5.28
CA SER A 389 18.25 18.15 5.25
C SER A 389 19.29 17.09 5.68
#